data_a878bc35a2c8cd8a4040b474e2c424b3
#
_entry.id   a878bc35a2c8cd8a4040b474e2c424b3
#
_cell.length_a   1.000
_cell.length_b   1.000
_cell.length_c   1.000
_cell.angle_alpha   90.00
_cell.angle_beta   90.00
_cell.angle_gamma   90.00
#
_symmetry.space_group_name_H-M   'P 1'
#
loop_
_entity.id
_entity.type
_entity.pdbx_description
1 polymer ?
#
loop_
_entity_poly.entity_id
_entity_poly.type
_entity_poly.pdbx_seq_one_letter_code
_entity_poly.pdbx_strand_id
1 'polypeptide(L)'
;MISIITITYNAERWLERTMRSVLGQTCKEYEYIIVDGGSKDGTVEIIKRLEPQFEGRLSWKSEPDKGLYDAMNKGIRRAKGDCVWFINAGDEIYAPDTLGQIVAAAKDDTDIVYGKACIVNAEGEKVSEHHKVTPSDLQRKHFLNGLVVSHQAILVRRSIAGMYDTRYRISADYDWCVRAVTASRKNTYLDEYVCKFLTAGVSQKQRKRSWVERFHIMRKHFGLCATLWAHMLIVLRYPFSIKY
;
A
#
# COMPACT_ATOMS: atom_id res chain seq x y z
N MET A 1 17.54 2.55 6.26
CA MET A 1 16.39 2.50 7.22
C MET A 1 15.08 2.64 6.45
N ILE A 2 14.02 1.91 6.84
CA ILE A 2 12.71 1.93 6.19
C ILE A 2 11.71 2.71 7.06
N SER A 3 10.91 3.60 6.46
CA SER A 3 9.74 4.23 7.11
C SER A 3 8.50 3.39 6.81
N ILE A 4 8.03 2.63 7.80
CA ILE A 4 6.75 1.93 7.74
C ILE A 4 5.67 2.92 8.15
N ILE A 5 4.64 3.09 7.33
CA ILE A 5 3.59 4.09 7.54
C ILE A 5 2.24 3.40 7.62
N THR A 6 1.54 3.62 8.73
CA THR A 6 0.14 3.20 8.91
C THR A 6 -0.75 4.43 8.98
N ILE A 7 -1.77 4.48 8.15
CA ILE A 7 -2.86 5.44 8.31
C ILE A 7 -4.07 4.76 8.92
N THR A 8 -4.76 5.46 9.80
CA THR A 8 -5.88 4.92 10.56
C THR A 8 -6.97 5.96 10.80
N TYR A 9 -8.21 5.52 10.84
CA TYR A 9 -9.37 6.31 11.24
C TYR A 9 -10.51 5.39 11.68
N ASN A 10 -10.92 5.48 12.95
CA ASN A 10 -11.94 4.63 13.57
C ASN A 10 -11.68 3.14 13.27
N ALA A 11 -10.50 2.66 13.63
CA ALA A 11 -10.01 1.33 13.30
C ALA A 11 -9.64 0.50 14.55
N GLU A 12 -10.31 0.70 15.68
CA GLU A 12 -10.07 -0.03 16.94
C GLU A 12 -10.07 -1.55 16.75
N ARG A 13 -10.93 -2.05 15.86
CA ARG A 13 -11.01 -3.49 15.54
C ARG A 13 -9.78 -4.02 14.83
N TRP A 14 -9.05 -3.17 14.11
CA TRP A 14 -8.05 -3.62 13.12
C TRP A 14 -6.63 -3.21 13.45
N LEU A 15 -6.44 -2.05 14.10
CA LEU A 15 -5.14 -1.43 14.25
C LEU A 15 -4.15 -2.28 15.05
N GLU A 16 -4.61 -2.95 16.12
CA GLU A 16 -3.72 -3.72 16.99
C GLU A 16 -2.96 -4.81 16.23
N ARG A 17 -3.65 -5.56 15.35
CA ARG A 17 -2.99 -6.62 14.56
C ARG A 17 -1.95 -6.05 13.60
N THR A 18 -2.24 -4.88 12.99
CA THR A 18 -1.26 -4.17 12.15
C THR A 18 -0.04 -3.78 12.96
N MET A 19 -0.21 -3.12 14.10
CA MET A 19 0.90 -2.71 14.97
C MET A 19 1.73 -3.91 15.45
N ARG A 20 1.07 -5.02 15.84
CA ARG A 20 1.75 -6.25 16.26
C ARG A 20 2.55 -6.89 15.13
N SER A 21 2.08 -6.84 13.88
CA SER A 21 2.84 -7.36 12.73
C SER A 21 4.12 -6.58 12.46
N VAL A 22 4.12 -5.26 12.72
CA VAL A 22 5.32 -4.41 12.65
C VAL A 22 6.25 -4.67 13.82
N LEU A 23 5.70 -4.71 15.04
CA LEU A 23 6.46 -4.96 16.27
C LEU A 23 7.18 -6.32 16.25
N GLY A 24 6.51 -7.33 15.70
CA GLY A 24 7.01 -8.71 15.58
C GLY A 24 8.12 -8.90 14.56
N GLN A 25 8.52 -7.89 13.79
CA GLN A 25 9.60 -8.03 12.84
C GLN A 25 10.94 -8.26 13.54
N THR A 26 11.71 -9.25 13.07
CA THR A 26 13.04 -9.58 13.60
C THR A 26 14.07 -8.50 13.26
N CYS A 27 14.00 -7.95 12.04
CA CYS A 27 14.80 -6.80 11.63
C CYS A 27 14.25 -5.52 12.28
N LYS A 28 15.13 -4.75 12.91
CA LYS A 28 14.77 -3.50 13.61
C LYS A 28 15.22 -2.23 12.87
N GLU A 29 15.64 -2.34 11.62
CA GLU A 29 16.08 -1.21 10.78
C GLU A 29 14.92 -0.41 10.20
N TYR A 30 13.97 -0.01 11.05
CA TYR A 30 12.80 0.77 10.66
C TYR A 30 12.46 1.87 11.67
N GLU A 31 11.81 2.91 11.17
CA GLU A 31 10.93 3.75 11.97
C GLU A 31 9.46 3.41 11.63
N TYR A 32 8.59 3.54 12.62
CA TYR A 32 7.15 3.32 12.44
C TYR A 32 6.40 4.63 12.63
N ILE A 33 5.57 4.99 11.65
CA ILE A 33 4.82 6.24 11.65
C ILE A 33 3.33 5.93 11.57
N ILE A 34 2.56 6.36 12.59
CA ILE A 34 1.10 6.27 12.55
C ILE A 34 0.50 7.66 12.37
N VAL A 35 -0.37 7.80 11.35
CA VAL A 35 -1.17 8.99 11.12
C VAL A 35 -2.63 8.62 11.37
N ASP A 36 -3.19 9.13 12.47
CA ASP A 36 -4.58 8.96 12.82
C ASP A 36 -5.40 10.18 12.39
N GLY A 37 -6.51 9.93 11.69
CA GLY A 37 -7.41 10.95 11.14
C GLY A 37 -8.32 11.64 12.16
N GLY A 38 -8.01 11.58 13.44
CA GLY A 38 -8.84 12.10 14.53
C GLY A 38 -9.94 11.13 14.94
N SER A 39 -9.58 9.88 15.17
CA SER A 39 -10.48 8.78 15.58
C SER A 39 -11.26 9.14 16.85
N LYS A 40 -12.47 8.58 16.96
CA LYS A 40 -13.40 8.78 18.08
C LYS A 40 -13.71 7.47 18.83
N ASP A 41 -13.18 6.35 18.35
CA ASP A 41 -13.25 5.01 18.98
C ASP A 41 -11.96 4.72 19.77
N GLY A 42 -11.74 3.47 20.18
CA GLY A 42 -10.55 3.02 20.92
C GLY A 42 -9.24 2.99 20.12
N THR A 43 -9.18 3.58 18.91
CA THR A 43 -7.96 3.54 18.06
C THR A 43 -6.75 4.20 18.73
N VAL A 44 -6.92 5.40 19.31
CA VAL A 44 -5.81 6.15 19.94
C VAL A 44 -5.32 5.46 21.19
N GLU A 45 -6.22 4.85 21.97
CA GLU A 45 -5.90 4.08 23.17
C GLU A 45 -5.03 2.85 22.84
N ILE A 46 -5.29 2.18 21.71
CA ILE A 46 -4.46 1.07 21.21
C ILE A 46 -3.05 1.58 20.89
N ILE A 47 -2.92 2.71 20.20
CA ILE A 47 -1.60 3.29 19.88
C ILE A 47 -0.82 3.55 21.16
N LYS A 48 -1.41 4.27 22.13
CA LYS A 48 -0.76 4.62 23.41
C LYS A 48 -0.34 3.39 24.20
N ARG A 49 -1.16 2.33 24.21
CA ARG A 49 -0.88 1.08 24.92
C ARG A 49 0.30 0.31 24.33
N LEU A 50 0.45 0.33 23.00
CA LEU A 50 1.51 -0.41 22.33
C LEU A 50 2.78 0.40 22.09
N GLU A 51 2.73 1.73 22.12
CA GLU A 51 3.85 2.64 21.87
C GLU A 51 5.12 2.29 22.66
N PRO A 52 5.07 2.01 23.98
CA PRO A 52 6.28 1.70 24.74
C PRO A 52 7.05 0.48 24.22
N GLN A 53 6.35 -0.50 23.61
CA GLN A 53 6.95 -1.72 23.08
C GLN A 53 7.80 -1.46 21.82
N PHE A 54 7.63 -0.33 21.16
CA PHE A 54 8.44 0.06 20.00
C PHE A 54 9.78 0.69 20.34
N GLU A 55 10.07 0.93 21.64
CA GLU A 55 11.38 1.40 22.10
C GLU A 55 11.87 2.66 21.36
N GLY A 56 10.98 3.62 21.14
CA GLY A 56 11.28 4.88 20.45
C GLY A 56 11.23 4.82 18.92
N ARG A 57 11.01 3.64 18.31
CA ARG A 57 10.86 3.54 16.86
C ARG A 57 9.49 4.01 16.34
N LEU A 58 8.47 4.11 17.19
CA LEU A 58 7.14 4.61 16.83
C LEU A 58 7.05 6.12 17.05
N SER A 59 6.54 6.81 16.03
CA SER A 59 6.05 8.18 16.15
C SER A 59 4.63 8.26 15.61
N TRP A 60 3.74 8.98 16.28
CA TRP A 60 2.36 9.09 15.81
C TRP A 60 1.78 10.48 16.01
N LYS A 61 0.70 10.77 15.29
CA LYS A 61 -0.09 11.98 15.44
C LYS A 61 -1.55 11.70 15.13
N SER A 62 -2.44 12.18 16.00
CA SER A 62 -3.89 12.18 15.77
C SER A 62 -4.33 13.59 15.47
N GLU A 63 -4.85 13.82 14.28
CA GLU A 63 -5.41 15.10 13.82
C GLU A 63 -6.36 14.87 12.62
N PRO A 64 -7.41 15.67 12.46
CA PRO A 64 -8.27 15.55 11.29
C PRO A 64 -7.51 15.60 9.98
N ASP A 65 -7.91 14.77 9.03
CA ASP A 65 -7.40 14.78 7.66
C ASP A 65 -8.51 15.11 6.63
N LYS A 66 -8.08 15.38 5.40
CA LYS A 66 -8.98 15.63 4.27
C LYS A 66 -9.25 14.35 3.46
N GLY A 67 -9.07 13.21 4.07
CA GLY A 67 -9.27 11.86 3.52
C GLY A 67 -7.98 11.04 3.44
N LEU A 68 -8.13 9.77 3.06
CA LEU A 68 -7.12 8.72 3.04
C LEU A 68 -5.75 9.18 2.52
N TYR A 69 -5.72 9.83 1.36
CA TYR A 69 -4.47 10.21 0.70
C TYR A 69 -3.83 11.49 1.28
N ASP A 70 -4.61 12.31 2.00
CA ASP A 70 -4.03 13.40 2.79
C ASP A 70 -3.28 12.83 4.00
N ALA A 71 -3.85 11.83 4.67
CA ALA A 71 -3.17 11.11 5.75
C ALA A 71 -1.89 10.41 5.24
N MET A 72 -1.93 9.75 4.08
CA MET A 72 -0.74 9.17 3.47
C MET A 72 0.34 10.22 3.18
N ASN A 73 -0.05 11.38 2.65
CA ASN A 73 0.87 12.50 2.41
C ASN A 73 1.48 13.05 3.71
N LYS A 74 0.71 13.10 4.79
CA LYS A 74 1.24 13.46 6.12
C LYS A 74 2.29 12.43 6.57
N GLY A 75 2.04 11.14 6.34
CA GLY A 75 3.00 10.07 6.61
C GLY A 75 4.30 10.23 5.83
N ILE A 76 4.24 10.47 4.51
CA ILE A 76 5.44 10.70 3.68
C ILE A 76 6.25 11.90 4.17
N ARG A 77 5.57 13.02 4.52
CA ARG A 77 6.27 14.22 5.05
C ARG A 77 7.02 13.96 6.36
N ARG A 78 6.56 13.01 7.17
CA ARG A 78 7.19 12.64 8.45
C ARG A 78 8.29 11.60 8.29
N ALA A 79 8.29 10.86 7.19
CA ALA A 79 9.24 9.80 6.91
C ALA A 79 10.69 10.33 6.81
N LYS A 80 11.60 9.70 7.55
CA LYS A 80 13.04 9.99 7.57
C LYS A 80 13.87 8.90 6.90
N GLY A 81 13.30 7.70 6.76
CA GLY A 81 13.95 6.55 6.13
C GLY A 81 14.23 6.76 4.65
N ASP A 82 15.08 5.93 4.09
CA ASP A 82 15.46 5.95 2.68
C ASP A 82 14.33 5.45 1.77
N CYS A 83 13.48 4.59 2.31
CA CYS A 83 12.32 4.02 1.64
C CYS A 83 11.06 4.20 2.47
N VAL A 84 9.91 4.28 1.81
CA VAL A 84 8.57 4.32 2.41
C VAL A 84 7.79 3.06 2.09
N TRP A 85 7.10 2.51 3.08
CA TRP A 85 6.26 1.33 2.96
C TRP A 85 4.94 1.54 3.70
N PHE A 86 3.82 1.39 2.99
CA PHE A 86 2.49 1.56 3.57
C PHE A 86 1.88 0.23 3.98
N ILE A 87 1.58 0.10 5.27
CA ILE A 87 0.81 -1.00 5.86
C ILE A 87 -0.34 -0.35 6.62
N ASN A 88 -1.50 -0.23 5.98
CA ASN A 88 -2.64 0.49 6.54
C ASN A 88 -3.31 -0.29 7.68
N ALA A 89 -4.11 0.38 8.50
CA ALA A 89 -4.85 -0.28 9.58
C ALA A 89 -5.75 -1.40 9.03
N GLY A 90 -5.53 -2.63 9.49
CA GLY A 90 -6.14 -3.86 9.01
C GLY A 90 -5.21 -4.73 8.14
N ASP A 91 -4.23 -4.15 7.48
CA ASP A 91 -3.19 -4.89 6.77
C ASP A 91 -2.07 -5.30 7.74
N GLU A 92 -1.29 -6.30 7.37
CA GLU A 92 -0.19 -6.82 8.19
C GLU A 92 1.06 -7.07 7.34
N ILE A 93 2.24 -6.96 7.92
CA ILE A 93 3.46 -7.55 7.35
C ILE A 93 3.29 -9.07 7.42
N TYR A 94 3.68 -9.78 6.35
CA TYR A 94 3.30 -11.19 6.16
C TYR A 94 3.89 -12.13 7.21
N ALA A 95 5.19 -12.05 7.46
CA ALA A 95 5.93 -12.92 8.38
C ALA A 95 6.96 -12.14 9.21
N PRO A 96 7.45 -12.68 10.33
CA PRO A 96 8.39 -11.97 11.21
C PRO A 96 9.73 -11.61 10.55
N ASP A 97 10.15 -12.31 9.52
CA ASP A 97 11.41 -12.10 8.79
C ASP A 97 11.24 -11.28 7.50
N THR A 98 10.00 -10.92 7.12
CA THR A 98 9.69 -10.23 5.86
C THR A 98 10.47 -8.92 5.72
N LEU A 99 10.55 -8.11 6.78
CA LEU A 99 11.32 -6.86 6.73
C LEU A 99 12.81 -7.10 6.49
N GLY A 100 13.38 -8.16 7.09
CA GLY A 100 14.77 -8.56 6.85
C GLY A 100 15.02 -8.94 5.40
N GLN A 101 14.11 -9.69 4.79
CA GLN A 101 14.17 -10.05 3.36
C GLN A 101 14.11 -8.80 2.46
N ILE A 102 13.22 -7.85 2.78
CA ILE A 102 13.09 -6.59 2.05
C ILE A 102 14.38 -5.75 2.17
N VAL A 103 14.96 -5.64 3.38
CA VAL A 103 16.22 -4.90 3.61
C VAL A 103 17.35 -5.54 2.83
N ALA A 104 17.47 -6.87 2.82
CA ALA A 104 18.48 -7.59 2.07
C ALA A 104 18.33 -7.40 0.54
N ALA A 105 17.10 -7.24 0.05
CA ALA A 105 16.80 -6.98 -1.36
C ALA A 105 16.99 -5.51 -1.76
N ALA A 106 16.85 -4.58 -0.81
CA ALA A 106 16.96 -3.14 -1.01
C ALA A 106 18.43 -2.69 -1.08
N LYS A 107 19.14 -3.09 -2.15
CA LYS A 107 20.52 -2.65 -2.42
C LYS A 107 20.57 -1.14 -2.74
N ASP A 108 21.76 -0.54 -2.68
CA ASP A 108 21.97 0.90 -2.87
C ASP A 108 21.38 1.46 -4.17
N ASP A 109 21.39 0.67 -5.22
CA ASP A 109 20.86 1.02 -6.54
C ASP A 109 19.37 0.65 -6.76
N THR A 110 18.72 0.01 -5.78
CA THR A 110 17.32 -0.41 -5.87
C THR A 110 16.40 0.75 -5.52
N ASP A 111 15.50 1.11 -6.42
CA ASP A 111 14.50 2.16 -6.21
C ASP A 111 13.17 1.63 -5.68
N ILE A 112 12.83 0.38 -6.04
CA ILE A 112 11.60 -0.28 -5.61
C ILE A 112 11.91 -1.74 -5.24
N VAL A 113 11.40 -2.17 -4.08
CA VAL A 113 11.28 -3.59 -3.72
C VAL A 113 9.79 -3.93 -3.66
N TYR A 114 9.37 -5.04 -4.27
CA TYR A 114 7.98 -5.44 -4.27
C TYR A 114 7.82 -6.96 -4.26
N GLY A 115 6.68 -7.43 -3.80
CA GLY A 115 6.37 -8.85 -3.72
C GLY A 115 4.89 -9.15 -3.88
N LYS A 116 4.47 -10.31 -3.39
CA LYS A 116 3.08 -10.78 -3.43
C LYS A 116 2.29 -10.26 -2.24
N ALA A 117 0.98 -10.07 -2.43
CA ALA A 117 0.04 -9.79 -1.34
C ALA A 117 -0.86 -11.01 -1.10
N CYS A 118 -0.96 -11.45 0.15
CA CYS A 118 -1.90 -12.47 0.59
C CYS A 118 -3.22 -11.79 0.98
N ILE A 119 -4.32 -12.15 0.34
CA ILE A 119 -5.63 -11.60 0.66
C ILE A 119 -6.23 -12.36 1.84
N VAL A 120 -6.62 -11.61 2.88
CA VAL A 120 -7.19 -12.21 4.12
C VAL A 120 -8.58 -11.64 4.41
N ASN A 121 -9.40 -12.45 5.11
CA ASN A 121 -10.68 -12.02 5.65
C ASN A 121 -10.50 -11.29 7.00
N ALA A 122 -11.63 -10.94 7.64
CA ALA A 122 -11.64 -10.26 8.94
C ALA A 122 -10.96 -11.06 10.05
N GLU A 123 -10.99 -12.37 9.97
CA GLU A 123 -10.40 -13.32 10.91
C GLU A 123 -8.90 -13.52 10.68
N GLY A 124 -8.35 -12.99 9.57
CA GLY A 124 -6.95 -13.14 9.17
C GLY A 124 -6.65 -14.41 8.38
N GLU A 125 -7.68 -15.14 7.97
CA GLU A 125 -7.53 -16.35 7.17
C GLU A 125 -7.35 -16.00 5.70
N LYS A 126 -6.48 -16.74 5.00
CA LYS A 126 -6.25 -16.55 3.56
C LYS A 126 -7.53 -16.90 2.78
N VAL A 127 -8.06 -15.93 2.05
CA VAL A 127 -9.24 -16.10 1.20
C VAL A 127 -8.83 -16.38 -0.24
N SER A 128 -7.84 -15.65 -0.73
CA SER A 128 -7.34 -15.79 -2.10
C SER A 128 -5.93 -15.21 -2.22
N GLU A 129 -5.31 -15.45 -3.36
CA GLU A 129 -4.17 -14.65 -3.81
C GLU A 129 -4.65 -13.35 -4.44
N HIS A 130 -3.77 -12.36 -4.58
CA HIS A 130 -4.10 -11.17 -5.34
C HIS A 130 -4.62 -11.59 -6.73
N HIS A 131 -5.79 -11.07 -7.13
CA HIS A 131 -6.50 -11.46 -8.35
C HIS A 131 -5.71 -11.23 -9.65
N LYS A 132 -4.56 -10.58 -9.56
CA LYS A 132 -3.62 -10.39 -10.67
C LYS A 132 -2.25 -10.94 -10.28
N VAL A 133 -1.64 -11.64 -11.20
CA VAL A 133 -0.28 -12.11 -11.04
C VAL A 133 0.65 -10.89 -11.01
N THR A 134 1.41 -10.76 -9.93
CA THR A 134 2.44 -9.72 -9.80
C THR A 134 3.58 -10.04 -10.79
N PRO A 135 3.90 -9.16 -11.76
CA PRO A 135 4.96 -9.44 -12.72
C PRO A 135 6.32 -9.40 -12.05
N SER A 136 7.22 -10.32 -12.42
CA SER A 136 8.59 -10.35 -11.90
C SER A 136 9.48 -9.23 -12.46
N ASP A 137 9.08 -8.60 -13.56
CA ASP A 137 9.75 -7.46 -14.21
C ASP A 137 8.85 -6.22 -14.22
N LEU A 138 8.45 -5.70 -13.07
CA LEU A 138 7.46 -4.62 -12.94
C LEU A 138 7.85 -3.39 -13.79
N GLN A 139 7.01 -3.11 -14.79
CA GLN A 139 7.18 -2.00 -15.71
C GLN A 139 5.88 -1.18 -15.80
N ARG A 140 6.00 0.09 -16.19
CA ARG A 140 4.86 1.00 -16.38
C ARG A 140 3.74 0.41 -17.25
N LYS A 141 4.07 -0.31 -18.35
CA LYS A 141 3.10 -0.92 -19.28
C LYS A 141 2.14 -1.89 -18.60
N HIS A 142 2.57 -2.59 -17.54
CA HIS A 142 1.74 -3.56 -16.83
C HIS A 142 0.52 -2.91 -16.17
N PHE A 143 0.64 -1.64 -15.79
CA PHE A 143 -0.46 -0.88 -15.19
C PHE A 143 -1.60 -0.54 -16.16
N LEU A 144 -1.44 -0.75 -17.48
CA LEU A 144 -2.58 -0.74 -18.41
C LEU A 144 -3.66 -1.77 -18.06
N ASN A 145 -3.28 -2.84 -17.34
CA ASN A 145 -4.23 -3.82 -16.81
C ASN A 145 -4.79 -3.44 -15.42
N GLY A 146 -4.55 -2.21 -14.94
CA GLY A 146 -4.87 -1.72 -13.60
C GLY A 146 -3.75 -1.98 -12.59
N LEU A 147 -4.05 -1.95 -11.29
CA LEU A 147 -3.08 -2.17 -10.24
C LEU A 147 -2.64 -3.64 -10.21
N VAL A 148 -1.44 -3.94 -10.73
CA VAL A 148 -0.88 -5.30 -10.84
C VAL A 148 -0.02 -5.70 -9.64
N VAL A 149 0.32 -4.77 -8.79
CA VAL A 149 0.95 -4.98 -7.48
C VAL A 149 0.10 -4.28 -6.44
N SER A 150 -0.17 -4.95 -5.31
CA SER A 150 -0.87 -4.29 -4.20
C SER A 150 -0.02 -3.13 -3.68
N HIS A 151 -0.66 -2.01 -3.38
CA HIS A 151 0.00 -0.84 -2.80
C HIS A 151 0.75 -1.18 -1.50
N GLN A 152 0.26 -2.15 -0.72
CA GLN A 152 0.89 -2.63 0.50
C GLN A 152 2.04 -3.62 0.23
N ALA A 153 2.17 -4.10 -1.01
CA ALA A 153 3.22 -5.03 -1.41
C ALA A 153 4.36 -4.34 -2.19
N ILE A 154 4.43 -3.01 -2.13
CA ILE A 154 5.46 -2.22 -2.81
C ILE A 154 6.12 -1.24 -1.83
N LEU A 155 7.43 -1.32 -1.73
CA LEU A 155 8.27 -0.39 -0.99
C LEU A 155 9.01 0.47 -1.99
N VAL A 156 9.00 1.79 -1.79
CA VAL A 156 9.51 2.75 -2.76
C VAL A 156 10.56 3.65 -2.10
N ARG A 157 11.68 3.88 -2.79
CA ARG A 157 12.72 4.83 -2.37
C ARG A 157 12.08 6.22 -2.21
N ARG A 158 12.26 6.84 -1.05
CA ARG A 158 11.58 8.09 -0.67
C ARG A 158 11.83 9.23 -1.66
N SER A 159 13.02 9.30 -2.26
CA SER A 159 13.34 10.35 -3.25
C SER A 159 12.49 10.31 -4.51
N ILE A 160 11.94 9.15 -4.87
CA ILE A 160 11.05 8.98 -6.04
C ILE A 160 9.59 8.74 -5.68
N ALA A 161 9.27 8.50 -4.41
CA ALA A 161 7.93 8.18 -3.96
C ALA A 161 6.90 9.28 -4.31
N GLY A 162 7.29 10.55 -4.13
CA GLY A 162 6.40 11.69 -4.37
C GLY A 162 5.14 11.67 -3.50
N MET A 163 4.29 12.67 -3.64
CA MET A 163 3.03 12.77 -2.90
C MET A 163 1.88 12.14 -3.67
N TYR A 164 0.86 11.66 -2.96
CA TYR A 164 -0.41 11.26 -3.58
C TYR A 164 -1.16 12.47 -4.12
N ASP A 165 -1.78 12.32 -5.28
CA ASP A 165 -2.67 13.33 -5.86
C ASP A 165 -4.04 13.26 -5.19
N THR A 166 -4.31 14.18 -4.26
CA THR A 166 -5.53 14.19 -3.44
C THR A 166 -6.80 14.55 -4.21
N ARG A 167 -6.70 14.89 -5.50
CA ARG A 167 -7.86 15.02 -6.40
C ARG A 167 -8.55 13.68 -6.61
N TYR A 168 -7.80 12.59 -6.59
CA TYR A 168 -8.33 11.23 -6.57
C TYR A 168 -8.67 10.82 -5.14
N ARG A 169 -9.88 10.37 -4.91
CA ARG A 169 -10.37 10.00 -3.56
C ARG A 169 -10.22 8.51 -3.27
N ILE A 170 -10.20 7.66 -4.31
CA ILE A 170 -10.26 6.19 -4.21
C ILE A 170 -9.07 5.51 -4.90
N SER A 171 -8.50 6.12 -5.93
CA SER A 171 -7.51 5.45 -6.78
C SER A 171 -6.18 6.21 -6.90
N ALA A 172 -5.86 7.11 -5.93
CA ALA A 172 -4.57 7.80 -5.96
C ALA A 172 -3.37 6.88 -5.72
N ASP A 173 -3.58 5.71 -5.08
CA ASP A 173 -2.60 4.63 -4.96
C ASP A 173 -2.18 4.10 -6.34
N TYR A 174 -3.12 3.96 -7.25
CA TYR A 174 -2.83 3.57 -8.62
C TYR A 174 -1.98 4.62 -9.35
N ASP A 175 -2.34 5.92 -9.28
CA ASP A 175 -1.53 7.02 -9.84
C ASP A 175 -0.13 7.05 -9.22
N TRP A 176 -0.04 6.86 -7.91
CA TRP A 176 1.22 6.86 -7.18
C TRP A 176 2.15 5.71 -7.60
N CYS A 177 1.62 4.49 -7.69
CA CYS A 177 2.38 3.33 -8.15
C CYS A 177 2.89 3.52 -9.60
N VAL A 178 2.04 4.04 -10.53
CA VAL A 178 2.46 4.31 -11.90
C VAL A 178 3.58 5.33 -11.95
N ARG A 179 3.49 6.42 -11.16
CA ARG A 179 4.55 7.44 -11.10
C ARG A 179 5.84 6.90 -10.50
N ALA A 180 5.76 6.15 -9.41
CA ALA A 180 6.92 5.55 -8.77
C ALA A 180 7.66 4.61 -9.72
N VAL A 181 6.94 3.68 -10.38
CA VAL A 181 7.54 2.75 -11.36
C VAL A 181 8.05 3.46 -12.61
N THR A 182 7.45 4.60 -13.01
CA THR A 182 7.95 5.41 -14.13
C THR A 182 9.25 6.13 -13.79
N ALA A 183 9.41 6.57 -12.54
CA ALA A 183 10.61 7.26 -12.06
C ALA A 183 11.75 6.30 -11.64
N SER A 184 11.42 5.05 -11.41
CA SER A 184 12.36 4.03 -10.97
C SER A 184 13.30 3.60 -12.09
N ARG A 185 14.56 3.36 -11.73
CA ARG A 185 15.60 2.77 -12.60
C ARG A 185 15.77 1.28 -12.37
N LYS A 186 15.54 0.81 -11.13
CA LYS A 186 15.70 -0.59 -10.76
C LYS A 186 14.62 -1.03 -9.78
N ASN A 187 13.87 -2.06 -10.18
CA ASN A 187 12.86 -2.74 -9.39
C ASN A 187 13.33 -4.15 -9.02
N THR A 188 13.31 -4.49 -7.74
CA THR A 188 13.65 -5.83 -7.25
C THR A 188 12.38 -6.56 -6.85
N TYR A 189 12.13 -7.69 -7.48
CA TYR A 189 11.02 -8.58 -7.15
C TYR A 189 11.42 -9.58 -6.08
N LEU A 190 10.61 -9.68 -5.04
CA LEU A 190 10.65 -10.79 -4.09
C LEU A 190 9.55 -11.78 -4.46
N ASP A 191 9.92 -13.00 -4.82
CA ASP A 191 8.93 -14.07 -5.13
C ASP A 191 8.28 -14.62 -3.86
N GLU A 192 7.98 -13.73 -2.90
CA GLU A 192 7.45 -14.03 -1.56
C GLU A 192 6.22 -13.15 -1.26
N TYR A 193 5.41 -13.59 -0.32
CA TYR A 193 4.39 -12.74 0.27
C TYR A 193 5.05 -11.73 1.21
N VAL A 194 4.76 -10.44 0.99
CA VAL A 194 5.30 -9.36 1.84
C VAL A 194 4.25 -8.73 2.74
N CYS A 195 2.97 -8.86 2.39
CA CYS A 195 1.87 -8.34 3.22
C CYS A 195 0.64 -9.24 3.18
N LYS A 196 -0.18 -9.14 4.23
CA LYS A 196 -1.57 -9.59 4.26
C LYS A 196 -2.47 -8.39 4.05
N PHE A 197 -3.33 -8.46 3.04
CA PHE A 197 -4.26 -7.40 2.67
C PHE A 197 -5.68 -7.76 3.11
N LEU A 198 -6.32 -6.89 3.92
CA LEU A 198 -7.69 -7.10 4.39
C LEU A 198 -8.72 -6.74 3.32
N THR A 199 -9.61 -7.67 2.97
CA THR A 199 -10.62 -7.48 1.90
C THR A 199 -11.72 -6.46 2.21
N ALA A 200 -11.90 -6.03 3.44
CA ALA A 200 -13.02 -5.16 3.88
C ALA A 200 -12.82 -3.65 3.61
N GLY A 201 -11.92 -3.25 2.72
CA GLY A 201 -11.52 -1.86 2.50
C GLY A 201 -12.57 -0.96 1.83
N VAL A 202 -12.35 0.36 1.94
CA VAL A 202 -13.22 1.46 1.45
C VAL A 202 -13.46 1.40 -0.07
N SER A 203 -12.53 0.86 -0.84
CA SER A 203 -12.58 0.80 -2.31
C SER A 203 -13.74 -0.07 -2.85
N GLN A 204 -14.16 -1.08 -2.10
CA GLN A 204 -15.29 -1.93 -2.52
C GLN A 204 -16.64 -1.18 -2.49
N LYS A 205 -16.80 -0.24 -1.56
CA LYS A 205 -18.06 0.52 -1.41
C LYS A 205 -18.25 1.62 -2.48
N GLN A 206 -17.18 2.04 -3.17
CA GLN A 206 -17.20 3.17 -4.12
C GLN A 206 -16.75 2.78 -5.54
N ARG A 207 -17.17 1.62 -6.03
CA ARG A 207 -16.72 1.04 -7.32
C ARG A 207 -16.89 1.99 -8.51
N LYS A 208 -18.05 2.66 -8.66
CA LYS A 208 -18.29 3.59 -9.79
C LYS A 208 -17.26 4.72 -9.83
N ARG A 209 -16.98 5.35 -8.67
CA ARG A 209 -15.99 6.42 -8.59
C ARG A 209 -14.59 5.92 -8.91
N SER A 210 -14.21 4.75 -8.37
CA SER A 210 -12.93 4.12 -8.67
C SER A 210 -12.72 3.90 -10.17
N TRP A 211 -13.77 3.48 -10.91
CA TRP A 211 -13.70 3.31 -12.36
C TRP A 211 -13.42 4.61 -13.09
N VAL A 212 -14.13 5.68 -12.76
CA VAL A 212 -13.94 7.01 -13.36
C VAL A 212 -12.55 7.55 -13.07
N GLU A 213 -12.09 7.47 -11.82
CA GLU A 213 -10.75 7.93 -11.44
C GLU A 213 -9.67 7.14 -12.17
N ARG A 214 -9.78 5.80 -12.25
CA ARG A 214 -8.84 4.94 -12.98
C ARG A 214 -8.80 5.28 -14.47
N PHE A 215 -9.93 5.55 -15.10
CA PHE A 215 -9.96 5.99 -16.50
C PHE A 215 -9.16 7.29 -16.68
N HIS A 216 -9.37 8.29 -15.82
CA HIS A 216 -8.64 9.55 -15.89
C HIS A 216 -7.14 9.36 -15.66
N ILE A 217 -6.75 8.53 -14.70
CA ILE A 217 -5.35 8.20 -14.41
C ILE A 217 -4.71 7.48 -15.61
N MET A 218 -5.38 6.48 -16.17
CA MET A 218 -4.89 5.76 -17.35
C MET A 218 -4.73 6.71 -18.56
N ARG A 219 -5.73 7.57 -18.80
CA ARG A 219 -5.62 8.59 -19.88
C ARG A 219 -4.45 9.53 -19.68
N LYS A 220 -4.23 9.98 -18.42
CA LYS A 220 -3.10 10.85 -18.05
C LYS A 220 -1.74 10.20 -18.34
N HIS A 221 -1.61 8.94 -17.98
CA HIS A 221 -0.31 8.25 -18.07
C HIS A 221 -0.07 7.55 -19.41
N PHE A 222 -1.08 7.03 -20.07
CA PHE A 222 -0.94 6.17 -21.27
C PHE A 222 -1.58 6.75 -22.52
N GLY A 223 -2.30 7.87 -22.41
CA GLY A 223 -3.05 8.46 -23.53
C GLY A 223 -4.43 7.81 -23.75
N LEU A 224 -5.25 8.48 -24.55
CA LEU A 224 -6.66 8.08 -24.75
C LEU A 224 -6.79 6.74 -25.49
N CYS A 225 -6.05 6.54 -26.58
CA CYS A 225 -6.16 5.34 -27.41
C CYS A 225 -5.80 4.07 -26.62
N ALA A 226 -4.67 4.06 -25.91
CA ALA A 226 -4.26 2.94 -25.09
C ALA A 226 -5.26 2.66 -23.94
N THR A 227 -5.82 3.73 -23.35
CA THR A 227 -6.82 3.62 -22.30
C THR A 227 -8.12 2.99 -22.81
N LEU A 228 -8.63 3.43 -23.94
CA LEU A 228 -9.85 2.87 -24.56
C LEU A 228 -9.64 1.41 -24.94
N TRP A 229 -8.51 1.07 -25.54
CA TRP A 229 -8.15 -0.30 -25.88
C TRP A 229 -8.11 -1.21 -24.64
N ALA A 230 -7.43 -0.76 -23.56
CA ALA A 230 -7.36 -1.52 -22.31
C ALA A 230 -8.75 -1.74 -21.69
N HIS A 231 -9.61 -0.71 -21.69
CA HIS A 231 -10.99 -0.83 -21.18
C HIS A 231 -11.83 -1.79 -22.03
N MET A 232 -11.70 -1.74 -23.36
CA MET A 232 -12.35 -2.69 -24.25
C MET A 232 -11.96 -4.14 -23.92
N LEU A 233 -10.66 -4.41 -23.72
CA LEU A 233 -10.18 -5.72 -23.33
C LEU A 233 -10.69 -6.16 -21.94
N ILE A 234 -10.80 -5.25 -20.98
CA ILE A 234 -11.37 -5.52 -19.65
C ILE A 234 -12.84 -5.91 -19.79
N VAL A 235 -13.63 -5.17 -20.57
CA VAL A 235 -15.05 -5.46 -20.80
C VAL A 235 -15.23 -6.80 -21.50
N LEU A 236 -14.42 -7.10 -22.52
CA LEU A 236 -14.47 -8.37 -23.23
C LEU A 236 -14.08 -9.59 -22.36
N ARG A 237 -13.20 -9.39 -21.39
CA ARG A 237 -12.79 -10.43 -20.42
C ARG A 237 -13.76 -10.57 -19.24
N TYR A 238 -14.61 -9.57 -18.99
CA TYR A 238 -15.53 -9.57 -17.84
C TYR A 238 -16.45 -10.79 -17.74
N PRO A 239 -17.05 -11.30 -18.84
CA PRO A 239 -17.87 -12.54 -18.81
C PRO A 239 -17.09 -13.79 -18.39
N PHE A 240 -15.77 -13.81 -18.61
CA PHE A 240 -14.90 -14.95 -18.29
C PHE A 240 -14.19 -14.81 -16.92
N SER A 241 -14.26 -13.64 -16.31
CA SER A 241 -13.63 -13.35 -15.00
C SER A 241 -14.61 -13.39 -13.82
N ILE A 242 -15.90 -13.66 -14.06
CA ILE A 242 -16.88 -13.92 -13.00
C ILE A 242 -16.79 -15.40 -12.58
N LYS A 243 -15.65 -15.77 -12.01
CA LYS A 243 -15.56 -16.85 -11.03
C LYS A 243 -14.82 -16.26 -9.85
N TYR A 244 -15.65 -15.94 -8.83
CA TYR A 244 -15.34 -15.47 -7.46
C TYR A 244 -15.18 -13.97 -7.24
#